data_431293be143691b2eb326e74464eaad5
#
_entry.id   431293be143691b2eb326e74464eaad5
#
_cell.length_a   1.000
_cell.length_b   1.000
_cell.length_c   1.000
_cell.angle_alpha   90.00
_cell.angle_beta   90.00
_cell.angle_gamma   90.00
#
_symmetry.space_group_name_H-M   'P 1'
#
loop_
_entity.id
_entity.type
_entity.pdbx_description
1 polymer ?
#
loop_
_entity_poly.entity_id
_entity_poly.type
_entity_poly.pdbx_seq_one_letter_code
_entity_poly.pdbx_strand_id
1 'polypeptide(L)'
;MKQITYPGIAPEDDADIEIIYPEAEEAAPTAGLWSEIKSITRDIIFAAVMAVLIVVFVVQPVKVEGTSMQPRLENDERIFVNKFKYNFEPIERGEIVVFWFPDDPTKSFIKRVIGLPGETIDMDPRGHITINGIPIDESYLAPERNQNAREKWNSVRSDWKYVKAHYYFVMGDNRDASNDSRSWGLVPEKYIYGKAMFRYWPLQRMGSLDSTSNYDE
;
A
#
# COMPACT_ATOMS: atom_id res chain seq x y z
N MET A 1 27.24 -36.49 68.46
CA MET A 1 26.91 -35.45 69.47
C MET A 1 28.20 -34.86 70.01
N LYS A 2 28.56 -33.65 69.58
CA LYS A 2 29.62 -32.86 70.20
C LYS A 2 28.95 -31.61 70.75
N GLN A 3 28.92 -31.51 72.07
CA GLN A 3 28.53 -30.29 72.75
C GLN A 3 29.65 -29.28 72.66
N ILE A 4 29.36 -28.14 72.18
CA ILE A 4 30.27 -26.97 72.23
C ILE A 4 29.76 -26.10 73.36
N THR A 5 30.52 -26.05 74.45
CA THR A 5 30.25 -25.22 75.64
C THR A 5 30.90 -23.88 75.42
N TYR A 6 30.14 -22.81 75.39
CA TYR A 6 30.62 -21.46 75.45
C TYR A 6 30.67 -20.96 76.90
N PRO A 7 31.75 -20.40 77.34
CA PRO A 7 31.80 -19.83 78.69
C PRO A 7 31.30 -18.38 78.70
N GLY A 8 30.36 -18.11 79.60
CA GLY A 8 30.15 -16.84 80.23
C GLY A 8 29.22 -15.84 79.53
N ILE A 9 27.93 -16.08 79.59
CA ILE A 9 26.94 -15.01 79.63
C ILE A 9 25.94 -15.39 80.75
N ALA A 10 25.81 -14.51 81.75
CA ALA A 10 24.82 -14.63 82.79
C ALA A 10 23.42 -14.42 82.23
N PRO A 11 22.39 -15.05 82.81
CA PRO A 11 21.02 -14.82 82.33
C PRO A 11 20.52 -13.50 82.92
N GLU A 12 20.33 -12.52 82.00
CA GLU A 12 19.55 -11.36 82.30
C GLU A 12 18.33 -11.36 81.36
N ASP A 13 17.19 -11.35 81.97
CA ASP A 13 15.84 -11.07 81.52
C ASP A 13 15.28 -11.90 80.32
N ASP A 14 14.23 -12.64 80.69
CA ASP A 14 13.24 -13.24 79.80
C ASP A 14 12.53 -12.15 79.02
N ALA A 15 13.18 -11.64 77.95
CA ALA A 15 12.49 -10.97 76.88
C ALA A 15 12.32 -11.97 75.74
N ASP A 16 11.09 -12.42 75.55
CA ASP A 16 10.69 -13.26 74.42
C ASP A 16 11.20 -12.64 73.13
N ILE A 17 12.32 -13.08 72.58
CA ILE A 17 12.79 -12.73 71.30
C ILE A 17 11.98 -13.50 70.26
N GLU A 18 10.91 -12.89 69.77
CA GLU A 18 10.16 -13.38 68.60
C GLU A 18 11.06 -13.33 67.37
N ILE A 19 11.64 -14.47 67.02
CA ILE A 19 12.42 -14.58 65.79
C ILE A 19 11.42 -14.59 64.65
N ILE A 20 11.22 -13.40 64.05
CA ILE A 20 10.47 -13.25 62.78
C ILE A 20 11.36 -13.87 61.71
N TYR A 21 11.06 -15.06 61.28
CA TYR A 21 11.64 -15.61 60.06
C TYR A 21 11.08 -14.80 58.89
N PRO A 22 11.92 -14.26 58.02
CA PRO A 22 11.39 -13.66 56.81
C PRO A 22 10.61 -14.74 56.07
N GLU A 23 9.34 -14.47 55.84
CA GLU A 23 8.47 -15.30 55.00
C GLU A 23 9.23 -15.60 53.71
N ALA A 24 9.48 -16.90 53.48
CA ALA A 24 10.20 -17.29 52.25
C ALA A 24 9.39 -16.75 51.07
N GLU A 25 9.96 -15.76 50.38
CA GLU A 25 9.41 -15.22 49.14
C GLU A 25 9.16 -16.44 48.24
N GLU A 26 7.88 -16.80 48.06
CA GLU A 26 7.48 -17.89 47.18
C GLU A 26 8.08 -17.55 45.83
N ALA A 27 9.15 -18.23 45.44
CA ALA A 27 9.74 -18.09 44.12
C ALA A 27 8.63 -18.31 43.10
N ALA A 28 8.28 -17.25 42.38
CA ALA A 28 7.30 -17.31 41.31
C ALA A 28 7.59 -18.55 40.44
N PRO A 29 6.58 -19.38 40.14
CA PRO A 29 6.82 -20.61 39.41
C PRO A 29 7.54 -20.28 38.12
N THR A 30 8.78 -20.69 37.98
CA THR A 30 9.55 -20.58 36.75
C THR A 30 8.78 -21.37 35.70
N ALA A 31 8.10 -20.65 34.83
CA ALA A 31 7.43 -21.25 33.70
C ALA A 31 8.45 -22.15 33.02
N GLY A 32 8.22 -23.45 33.02
CA GLY A 32 9.21 -24.40 32.52
C GLY A 32 9.53 -24.07 31.05
N LEU A 33 10.77 -24.27 30.63
CA LEU A 33 11.28 -23.98 29.28
C LEU A 33 10.29 -24.40 28.17
N TRP A 34 9.55 -25.49 28.41
CA TRP A 34 8.49 -25.98 27.50
C TRP A 34 7.26 -25.10 27.44
N SER A 35 6.87 -24.39 28.48
CA SER A 35 5.74 -23.48 28.47
C SER A 35 6.09 -22.19 27.74
N GLU A 36 7.34 -21.72 27.86
CA GLU A 36 7.85 -20.57 27.08
C GLU A 36 7.96 -20.88 25.59
N ILE A 37 8.51 -22.06 25.25
CA ILE A 37 8.58 -22.51 23.84
C ILE A 37 7.18 -22.62 23.25
N LYS A 38 6.21 -23.20 23.96
CA LYS A 38 4.81 -23.28 23.50
C LYS A 38 4.20 -21.91 23.24
N SER A 39 4.45 -20.95 24.16
CA SER A 39 3.93 -19.58 24.00
C SER A 39 4.53 -18.91 22.77
N ILE A 40 5.84 -18.93 22.61
CA ILE A 40 6.55 -18.36 21.47
C ILE A 40 6.08 -18.99 20.14
N THR A 41 5.95 -20.32 20.12
CA THR A 41 5.48 -21.03 18.91
C THR A 41 4.07 -20.62 18.53
N ARG A 42 3.16 -20.53 19.50
CA ARG A 42 1.79 -20.05 19.27
C ARG A 42 1.78 -18.63 18.72
N ASP A 43 2.59 -17.74 19.30
CA ASP A 43 2.64 -16.33 18.90
C ASP A 43 3.23 -16.16 17.50
N ILE A 44 4.23 -16.97 17.12
CA ILE A 44 4.78 -17.03 15.76
C ILE A 44 3.71 -17.54 14.78
N ILE A 45 2.99 -18.60 15.11
CA ILE A 45 1.91 -19.14 14.26
C ILE A 45 0.82 -18.08 14.08
N PHE A 46 0.39 -17.43 15.15
CA PHE A 46 -0.61 -16.37 15.10
C PHE A 46 -0.16 -15.20 14.21
N ALA A 47 1.08 -14.73 14.41
CA ALA A 47 1.65 -13.67 13.57
C ALA A 47 1.74 -14.08 12.11
N ALA A 48 2.15 -15.33 11.82
CA ALA A 48 2.21 -15.85 10.45
C ALA A 48 0.81 -15.91 9.81
N VAL A 49 -0.20 -16.41 10.54
CA VAL A 49 -1.58 -16.45 10.05
C VAL A 49 -2.10 -15.03 9.77
N MET A 50 -1.87 -14.08 10.68
CA MET A 50 -2.28 -12.69 10.51
C MET A 50 -1.57 -12.04 9.30
N ALA A 51 -0.28 -12.29 9.12
CA ALA A 51 0.46 -11.79 7.97
C ALA A 51 -0.10 -12.34 6.65
N VAL A 52 -0.42 -13.65 6.60
CA VAL A 52 -1.05 -14.27 5.42
C VAL A 52 -2.42 -13.66 5.14
N LEU A 53 -3.25 -13.46 6.17
CA LEU A 53 -4.56 -12.82 6.00
C LEU A 53 -4.44 -11.40 5.44
N ILE A 54 -3.50 -10.60 5.94
CA ILE A 54 -3.24 -9.25 5.43
C ILE A 54 -2.83 -9.32 3.95
N VAL A 55 -1.88 -10.18 3.59
CA VAL A 55 -1.41 -10.30 2.20
C VAL A 55 -2.53 -10.77 1.28
N VAL A 56 -3.35 -11.75 1.70
CA VAL A 56 -4.42 -12.30 0.86
C VAL A 56 -5.58 -11.33 0.66
N PHE A 57 -5.99 -10.63 1.72
CA PHE A 57 -7.20 -9.80 1.69
C PHE A 57 -6.94 -8.33 1.38
N VAL A 58 -5.82 -7.76 1.82
CA VAL A 58 -5.54 -6.32 1.69
C VAL A 58 -4.68 -6.01 0.46
N VAL A 59 -3.70 -6.86 0.16
CA VAL A 59 -2.70 -6.59 -0.88
C VAL A 59 -2.75 -7.67 -1.94
N GLN A 60 -2.90 -7.26 -3.20
CA GLN A 60 -2.86 -8.18 -4.34
C GLN A 60 -1.56 -7.99 -5.13
N PRO A 61 -0.73 -9.03 -5.28
CA PRO A 61 0.38 -9.00 -6.22
C PRO A 61 -0.14 -9.05 -7.66
N VAL A 62 0.33 -8.16 -8.51
CA VAL A 62 -0.06 -8.05 -9.91
C VAL A 62 1.21 -7.98 -10.77
N LYS A 63 1.19 -8.68 -11.90
CA LYS A 63 2.20 -8.56 -12.96
C LYS A 63 1.73 -7.50 -13.96
N VAL A 64 2.60 -6.54 -14.27
CA VAL A 64 2.34 -5.51 -15.28
C VAL A 64 2.57 -6.11 -16.66
N GLU A 65 1.59 -5.96 -17.54
CA GLU A 65 1.69 -6.38 -18.93
C GLU A 65 1.46 -5.19 -19.86
N GLY A 66 2.34 -5.06 -20.85
CA GLY A 66 2.30 -3.98 -21.83
C GLY A 66 3.15 -2.76 -21.50
N THR A 67 3.06 -1.75 -22.35
CA THR A 67 3.95 -0.57 -22.36
C THR A 67 3.22 0.73 -22.02
N SER A 68 1.92 0.66 -21.71
CA SER A 68 1.06 1.86 -21.59
C SER A 68 1.40 2.76 -20.41
N MET A 69 2.10 2.25 -19.39
CA MET A 69 2.50 2.99 -18.19
C MET A 69 3.99 3.31 -18.15
N GLN A 70 4.71 3.09 -19.27
CA GLN A 70 6.11 3.48 -19.39
C GLN A 70 6.27 5.00 -19.35
N PRO A 71 7.33 5.51 -18.72
CA PRO A 71 8.45 4.79 -18.11
C PRO A 71 8.21 4.41 -16.63
N ARG A 72 7.08 4.85 -16.05
CA ARG A 72 6.79 4.60 -14.62
C ARG A 72 6.70 3.11 -14.28
N LEU A 73 6.00 2.34 -15.12
CA LEU A 73 5.91 0.89 -15.02
C LEU A 73 6.32 0.25 -16.35
N GLU A 74 7.24 -0.70 -16.26
CA GLU A 74 7.71 -1.49 -17.40
C GLU A 74 6.97 -2.82 -17.51
N ASN A 75 7.03 -3.40 -18.70
CA ASN A 75 6.51 -4.75 -18.90
C ASN A 75 7.22 -5.76 -18.00
N ASP A 76 6.47 -6.76 -17.51
CA ASP A 76 6.93 -7.83 -16.61
C ASP A 76 7.29 -7.38 -15.17
N GLU A 77 7.17 -6.10 -14.84
CA GLU A 77 7.29 -5.67 -13.45
C GLU A 77 6.18 -6.24 -12.58
N ARG A 78 6.48 -6.41 -11.29
CA ARG A 78 5.51 -6.89 -10.31
C ARG A 78 5.29 -5.85 -9.23
N ILE A 79 4.02 -5.59 -8.98
CA ILE A 79 3.58 -4.54 -8.07
C ILE A 79 2.61 -5.08 -7.03
N PHE A 80 2.52 -4.40 -5.91
CA PHE A 80 1.46 -4.59 -4.94
C PHE A 80 0.34 -3.58 -5.17
N VAL A 81 -0.89 -4.08 -5.17
CA VAL A 81 -2.12 -3.31 -5.31
C VAL A 81 -2.88 -3.35 -3.99
N ASN A 82 -3.17 -2.18 -3.41
CA ASN A 82 -4.01 -2.04 -2.23
C ASN A 82 -5.48 -2.02 -2.67
N LYS A 83 -6.22 -3.06 -2.30
CA LYS A 83 -7.66 -3.20 -2.61
C LYS A 83 -8.56 -2.50 -1.59
N PHE A 84 -8.04 -2.18 -0.42
CA PHE A 84 -8.83 -1.62 0.68
C PHE A 84 -8.90 -0.10 0.68
N LYS A 85 -7.94 0.56 0.03
CA LYS A 85 -7.85 2.03 0.06
C LYS A 85 -9.18 2.70 -0.25
N TYR A 86 -9.83 2.32 -1.33
CA TYR A 86 -11.05 2.98 -1.82
C TYR A 86 -12.33 2.62 -1.07
N ASN A 87 -12.24 1.78 -0.04
CA ASN A 87 -13.32 1.59 0.93
C ASN A 87 -13.37 2.71 1.98
N PHE A 88 -12.26 3.44 2.17
CA PHE A 88 -12.09 4.41 3.25
C PHE A 88 -11.67 5.80 2.75
N GLU A 89 -11.05 5.86 1.58
CA GLU A 89 -10.50 7.08 1.01
C GLU A 89 -11.01 7.30 -0.40
N PRO A 90 -11.24 8.54 -0.83
CA PRO A 90 -11.60 8.84 -2.21
C PRO A 90 -10.43 8.52 -3.17
N ILE A 91 -10.77 8.31 -4.43
CA ILE A 91 -9.78 8.20 -5.50
C ILE A 91 -9.28 9.61 -5.82
N GLU A 92 -7.96 9.80 -5.83
CA GLU A 92 -7.32 11.07 -6.06
C GLU A 92 -6.69 11.18 -7.45
N ARG A 93 -6.56 12.42 -7.95
CA ARG A 93 -5.84 12.69 -9.18
C ARG A 93 -4.36 12.30 -9.07
N GLY A 94 -3.82 11.73 -10.15
CA GLY A 94 -2.44 11.28 -10.20
C GLY A 94 -2.22 9.85 -9.70
N GLU A 95 -3.18 9.26 -8.99
CA GLU A 95 -3.05 7.88 -8.53
C GLU A 95 -3.02 6.89 -9.69
N ILE A 96 -2.18 5.86 -9.56
CA ILE A 96 -2.15 4.72 -10.49
C ILE A 96 -3.14 3.69 -9.97
N VAL A 97 -4.22 3.50 -10.73
CA VAL A 97 -5.33 2.61 -10.36
C VAL A 97 -5.36 1.36 -11.22
N VAL A 98 -5.86 0.28 -10.62
CA VAL A 98 -6.14 -0.98 -11.30
C VAL A 98 -7.67 -1.17 -11.32
N PHE A 99 -8.20 -1.49 -12.49
CA PHE A 99 -9.64 -1.56 -12.71
C PHE A 99 -10.00 -2.60 -13.78
N TRP A 100 -11.22 -3.08 -13.74
CA TRP A 100 -11.79 -3.92 -14.79
C TRP A 100 -12.09 -3.06 -16.02
N PHE A 101 -11.65 -3.54 -17.19
CA PHE A 101 -11.85 -2.82 -18.44
C PHE A 101 -13.36 -2.68 -18.74
N PRO A 102 -13.89 -1.47 -19.00
CA PRO A 102 -15.34 -1.26 -19.14
C PRO A 102 -16.01 -2.06 -20.25
N ASP A 103 -15.32 -2.26 -21.39
CA ASP A 103 -15.86 -2.99 -22.53
C ASP A 103 -15.68 -4.51 -22.42
N ASP A 104 -14.78 -4.98 -21.55
CA ASP A 104 -14.51 -6.40 -21.29
C ASP A 104 -14.04 -6.60 -19.84
N PRO A 105 -14.94 -6.72 -18.86
CA PRO A 105 -14.58 -6.84 -17.44
C PRO A 105 -13.83 -8.14 -17.06
N THR A 106 -13.59 -9.02 -18.01
CA THR A 106 -12.68 -10.17 -17.80
C THR A 106 -11.20 -9.75 -17.78
N LYS A 107 -10.89 -8.54 -18.27
CA LYS A 107 -9.57 -7.96 -18.34
C LYS A 107 -9.40 -6.85 -17.30
N SER A 108 -8.22 -6.76 -16.73
CA SER A 108 -7.83 -5.67 -15.85
C SER A 108 -6.82 -4.77 -16.53
N PHE A 109 -6.99 -3.46 -16.35
CA PHE A 109 -6.07 -2.46 -16.84
C PHE A 109 -5.47 -1.66 -15.68
N ILE A 110 -4.29 -1.09 -15.94
CA ILE A 110 -3.60 -0.17 -15.04
C ILE A 110 -3.38 1.16 -15.75
N LYS A 111 -3.83 2.25 -15.13
CA LYS A 111 -3.75 3.62 -15.68
C LYS A 111 -3.64 4.63 -14.55
N ARG A 112 -3.29 5.87 -14.91
CA ARG A 112 -3.28 7.01 -14.00
C ARG A 112 -4.60 7.77 -14.07
N VAL A 113 -5.12 8.17 -12.91
CA VAL A 113 -6.30 9.03 -12.78
C VAL A 113 -5.93 10.45 -13.20
N ILE A 114 -6.60 10.97 -14.20
CA ILE A 114 -6.40 12.32 -14.73
C ILE A 114 -7.58 13.23 -14.40
N GLY A 115 -8.81 12.77 -14.58
CA GLY A 115 -10.00 13.54 -14.30
C GLY A 115 -10.87 12.91 -13.22
N LEU A 116 -11.33 13.76 -12.31
CA LEU A 116 -12.20 13.41 -11.19
C LEU A 116 -13.66 13.72 -11.51
N PRO A 117 -14.64 13.14 -10.81
CA PRO A 117 -16.06 13.43 -11.01
C PRO A 117 -16.38 14.92 -10.96
N GLY A 118 -17.17 15.40 -11.91
CA GLY A 118 -17.58 16.79 -12.04
C GLY A 118 -16.61 17.71 -12.80
N GLU A 119 -15.50 17.18 -13.30
CA GLU A 119 -14.49 17.98 -13.98
C GLU A 119 -14.63 17.92 -15.50
N THR A 120 -14.19 18.99 -16.14
CA THR A 120 -14.01 19.06 -17.59
C THR A 120 -12.53 18.96 -17.93
N ILE A 121 -12.21 18.03 -18.82
CA ILE A 121 -10.84 17.78 -19.26
C ILE A 121 -10.69 18.35 -20.67
N ASP A 122 -9.61 19.04 -20.90
CA ASP A 122 -9.20 19.46 -22.23
C ASP A 122 -7.68 19.37 -22.40
N MET A 123 -7.20 19.66 -23.59
CA MET A 123 -5.78 19.69 -23.91
C MET A 123 -5.44 21.01 -24.58
N ASP A 124 -4.47 21.72 -24.07
CA ASP A 124 -4.01 22.99 -24.63
C ASP A 124 -3.31 22.80 -25.99
N PRO A 125 -3.05 23.87 -26.72
CA PRO A 125 -2.35 23.77 -28.03
C PRO A 125 -0.93 23.19 -27.95
N ARG A 126 -0.33 23.16 -26.75
CA ARG A 126 1.02 22.61 -26.52
C ARG A 126 0.98 21.12 -26.15
N GLY A 127 -0.21 20.53 -25.99
CA GLY A 127 -0.38 19.13 -25.64
C GLY A 127 -0.46 18.84 -24.14
N HIS A 128 -0.56 19.86 -23.28
CA HIS A 128 -0.74 19.68 -21.85
C HIS A 128 -2.22 19.48 -21.51
N ILE A 129 -2.50 18.59 -20.58
CA ILE A 129 -3.86 18.41 -20.07
C ILE A 129 -4.26 19.61 -19.21
N THR A 130 -5.49 20.06 -19.39
CA THR A 130 -6.13 21.06 -18.55
C THR A 130 -7.37 20.48 -17.87
N ILE A 131 -7.57 20.85 -16.62
CA ILE A 131 -8.76 20.50 -15.84
C ILE A 131 -9.49 21.80 -15.51
N ASN A 132 -10.74 21.90 -15.96
CA ASN A 132 -11.55 23.11 -15.83
C ASN A 132 -10.81 24.38 -16.37
N GLY A 133 -10.02 24.19 -17.43
CA GLY A 133 -9.23 25.24 -18.06
C GLY A 133 -7.86 25.53 -17.42
N ILE A 134 -7.50 24.85 -16.32
CA ILE A 134 -6.22 25.03 -15.60
C ILE A 134 -5.28 23.88 -15.98
N PRO A 135 -4.06 24.14 -16.48
CA PRO A 135 -3.07 23.11 -16.74
C PRO A 135 -2.70 22.34 -15.47
N ILE A 136 -2.58 21.02 -15.58
CA ILE A 136 -2.08 20.18 -14.49
C ILE A 136 -0.58 19.91 -14.65
N ASP A 137 0.09 19.64 -13.53
CA ASP A 137 1.47 19.16 -13.53
C ASP A 137 1.52 17.70 -13.99
N GLU A 138 2.26 17.45 -15.04
CA GLU A 138 2.49 16.14 -15.62
C GLU A 138 4.00 15.84 -15.72
N SER A 139 4.77 16.28 -14.71
CA SER A 139 6.23 16.09 -14.64
C SER A 139 6.66 14.60 -14.68
N TYR A 140 5.73 13.69 -14.43
CA TYR A 140 5.93 12.24 -14.54
C TYR A 140 5.97 11.73 -15.99
N LEU A 141 5.65 12.55 -16.98
CA LEU A 141 5.67 12.16 -18.39
C LEU A 141 7.08 12.27 -18.98
N ALA A 142 7.46 11.26 -19.74
CA ALA A 142 8.64 11.33 -20.59
C ALA A 142 8.30 12.04 -21.91
N PRO A 143 8.97 13.13 -22.28
CA PRO A 143 8.66 13.91 -23.48
C PRO A 143 8.63 13.09 -24.77
N GLU A 144 9.52 12.11 -24.91
CA GLU A 144 9.61 11.20 -26.05
C GLU A 144 8.41 10.26 -26.21
N ARG A 145 7.58 10.13 -25.17
CA ARG A 145 6.38 9.28 -25.14
C ARG A 145 5.07 10.09 -25.16
N ASN A 146 5.17 11.38 -25.48
CA ASN A 146 4.04 12.31 -25.51
C ASN A 146 3.97 13.14 -26.80
N GLN A 147 4.59 12.66 -27.88
CA GLN A 147 4.72 13.40 -29.12
C GLN A 147 3.41 13.47 -29.90
N ASN A 148 2.60 12.41 -29.86
CA ASN A 148 1.34 12.30 -30.62
C ASN A 148 0.09 12.46 -29.72
N ALA A 149 0.26 12.92 -28.49
CA ALA A 149 -0.84 13.05 -27.53
C ALA A 149 -1.97 13.94 -28.05
N ARG A 150 -1.63 15.03 -28.75
CA ARG A 150 -2.57 15.98 -29.35
C ARG A 150 -3.42 15.36 -30.46
N GLU A 151 -2.82 14.55 -31.32
CA GLU A 151 -3.55 13.87 -32.41
C GLU A 151 -4.60 12.92 -31.80
N LYS A 152 -4.21 12.11 -30.83
CA LYS A 152 -5.14 11.23 -30.10
C LYS A 152 -6.22 12.02 -29.37
N TRP A 153 -5.89 13.20 -28.82
CA TRP A 153 -6.87 14.04 -28.15
C TRP A 153 -7.96 14.56 -29.08
N ASN A 154 -7.62 14.90 -30.33
CA ASN A 154 -8.57 15.37 -31.30
C ASN A 154 -9.65 14.34 -31.67
N SER A 155 -9.38 13.07 -31.46
CA SER A 155 -10.35 11.97 -31.66
C SER A 155 -11.22 11.67 -30.44
N VAL A 156 -10.96 12.29 -29.28
CA VAL A 156 -11.75 12.09 -28.05
C VAL A 156 -13.16 12.64 -28.24
N ARG A 157 -14.14 11.83 -27.94
CA ARG A 157 -15.57 12.25 -27.99
C ARG A 157 -15.81 13.37 -26.99
N SER A 158 -16.62 14.34 -27.37
CA SER A 158 -16.90 15.52 -26.53
C SER A 158 -17.61 15.16 -25.22
N ASP A 159 -18.48 14.13 -25.23
CA ASP A 159 -19.20 13.66 -24.06
C ASP A 159 -18.31 12.94 -23.03
N TRP A 160 -17.10 12.54 -23.40
CA TRP A 160 -16.11 11.96 -22.51
C TRP A 160 -15.20 12.99 -21.82
N LYS A 161 -15.19 14.22 -22.35
CA LYS A 161 -14.40 15.31 -21.78
C LYS A 161 -14.98 15.85 -20.45
N TYR A 162 -16.26 15.63 -20.21
CA TYR A 162 -16.88 15.89 -18.91
C TYR A 162 -16.99 14.60 -18.10
N VAL A 163 -16.36 14.57 -16.95
CA VAL A 163 -16.35 13.40 -16.06
C VAL A 163 -17.62 13.37 -15.25
N LYS A 164 -18.49 12.42 -15.53
CA LYS A 164 -19.76 12.23 -14.82
C LYS A 164 -19.52 11.85 -13.36
N ALA A 165 -20.54 12.06 -12.50
CA ALA A 165 -20.53 11.55 -11.13
C ALA A 165 -20.28 10.04 -11.12
N HIS A 166 -19.44 9.58 -10.22
CA HIS A 166 -19.00 8.16 -10.08
C HIS A 166 -18.24 7.59 -11.30
N TYR A 167 -17.59 8.46 -12.08
CA TYR A 167 -16.71 8.06 -13.16
C TYR A 167 -15.37 8.77 -13.06
N TYR A 168 -14.35 8.19 -13.68
CA TYR A 168 -13.00 8.72 -13.73
C TYR A 168 -12.49 8.71 -15.17
N PHE A 169 -11.70 9.72 -15.52
CA PHE A 169 -10.94 9.74 -16.76
C PHE A 169 -9.52 9.30 -16.46
N VAL A 170 -9.06 8.26 -17.11
CA VAL A 170 -7.75 7.68 -16.85
C VAL A 170 -6.89 7.65 -18.11
N MET A 171 -5.59 7.85 -17.96
CA MET A 171 -4.63 7.81 -19.07
C MET A 171 -3.40 6.99 -18.71
N GLY A 172 -2.75 6.42 -19.71
CA GLY A 172 -1.43 5.83 -19.53
C GLY A 172 -0.34 6.90 -19.51
N ASP A 173 0.76 6.63 -18.84
CA ASP A 173 1.93 7.51 -18.80
C ASP A 173 2.66 7.51 -20.16
N ASN A 174 2.60 6.40 -20.91
CA ASN A 174 2.99 6.37 -22.32
C ASN A 174 1.83 6.87 -23.19
N ARG A 175 1.71 8.17 -23.34
CA ARG A 175 0.60 8.83 -24.06
C ARG A 175 0.46 8.37 -25.50
N ASP A 176 1.56 8.06 -26.16
CA ASP A 176 1.60 7.66 -27.56
C ASP A 176 1.20 6.19 -27.75
N ALA A 177 1.45 5.32 -26.79
CA ALA A 177 1.20 3.88 -26.88
C ALA A 177 0.12 3.36 -25.90
N SER A 178 -0.67 4.25 -25.29
CA SER A 178 -1.72 3.84 -24.36
C SER A 178 -3.09 3.77 -25.05
N ASN A 179 -3.80 2.65 -24.82
CA ASN A 179 -5.22 2.53 -25.02
C ASN A 179 -5.92 2.84 -23.68
N ASP A 180 -6.59 3.99 -23.59
CA ASP A 180 -7.12 4.55 -22.35
C ASP A 180 -8.43 5.33 -22.60
N SER A 181 -8.86 6.14 -21.63
CA SER A 181 -10.12 6.89 -21.72
C SER A 181 -10.27 7.75 -22.96
N ARG A 182 -9.19 8.09 -23.64
CA ARG A 182 -9.24 8.78 -24.94
C ARG A 182 -9.86 7.92 -26.04
N SER A 183 -9.79 6.61 -25.90
CA SER A 183 -10.25 5.65 -26.93
C SER A 183 -11.60 5.01 -26.59
N TRP A 184 -11.84 4.69 -25.30
CA TRP A 184 -13.03 3.91 -24.85
C TRP A 184 -13.86 4.63 -23.79
N GLY A 185 -13.47 5.84 -23.31
CA GLY A 185 -14.27 6.70 -22.43
C GLY A 185 -13.97 6.55 -20.94
N LEU A 186 -14.99 6.85 -20.12
CA LEU A 186 -14.85 6.94 -18.68
C LEU A 186 -14.90 5.58 -17.99
N VAL A 187 -14.12 5.44 -16.89
CA VAL A 187 -14.16 4.26 -16.02
C VAL A 187 -15.16 4.48 -14.90
N PRO A 188 -16.15 3.58 -14.73
CA PRO A 188 -17.04 3.62 -13.56
C PRO A 188 -16.23 3.39 -12.26
N GLU A 189 -16.52 4.15 -11.22
CA GLU A 189 -15.89 4.04 -9.90
C GLU A 189 -15.89 2.59 -9.38
N LYS A 190 -17.02 1.90 -9.48
CA LYS A 190 -17.18 0.51 -9.05
C LYS A 190 -16.28 -0.51 -9.76
N TYR A 191 -15.65 -0.12 -10.88
CA TYR A 191 -14.69 -0.97 -11.61
C TYR A 191 -13.26 -0.78 -11.11
N ILE A 192 -12.99 0.30 -10.39
CA ILE A 192 -11.67 0.57 -9.81
C ILE A 192 -11.57 -0.22 -8.49
N TYR A 193 -10.74 -1.25 -8.49
CA TYR A 193 -10.65 -2.15 -7.34
C TYR A 193 -9.38 -2.00 -6.51
N GLY A 194 -8.45 -1.13 -6.91
CA GLY A 194 -7.27 -0.89 -6.07
C GLY A 194 -6.28 0.12 -6.62
N LYS A 195 -5.42 0.60 -5.72
CA LYS A 195 -4.30 1.49 -6.00
C LYS A 195 -3.01 0.70 -6.13
N ALA A 196 -2.25 0.92 -7.20
CA ALA A 196 -0.87 0.45 -7.30
C ALA A 196 -0.01 1.26 -6.31
N MET A 197 0.62 0.59 -5.35
CA MET A 197 1.31 1.31 -4.27
C MET A 197 2.81 1.07 -4.20
N PHE A 198 3.27 -0.10 -4.61
CA PHE A 198 4.67 -0.47 -4.47
C PHE A 198 5.10 -1.45 -5.55
N ARG A 199 6.26 -1.20 -6.17
CA ARG A 199 6.90 -2.15 -7.09
C ARG A 199 7.91 -2.98 -6.31
N TYR A 200 7.72 -4.32 -6.30
CA TYR A 200 8.61 -5.23 -5.58
C TYR A 200 9.55 -6.02 -6.51
N TRP A 201 9.33 -5.97 -7.82
CA TRP A 201 10.20 -6.60 -8.80
C TRP A 201 10.27 -5.78 -10.10
N PRO A 202 11.45 -5.63 -10.72
CA PRO A 202 12.75 -6.15 -10.31
C PRO A 202 13.34 -5.40 -9.10
N LEU A 203 14.24 -6.04 -8.36
CA LEU A 203 14.81 -5.48 -7.11
C LEU A 203 15.54 -4.15 -7.34
N GLN A 204 16.16 -3.96 -8.53
CA GLN A 204 16.87 -2.74 -8.91
C GLN A 204 15.94 -1.52 -9.04
N ARG A 205 14.66 -1.75 -9.26
CA ARG A 205 13.63 -0.71 -9.41
C ARG A 205 12.58 -0.77 -8.29
N MET A 206 12.87 -1.46 -7.21
CA MET A 206 11.96 -1.59 -6.07
C MET A 206 11.69 -0.23 -5.43
N GLY A 207 10.41 0.09 -5.19
CA GLY A 207 10.05 1.38 -4.59
C GLY A 207 8.56 1.70 -4.64
N SER A 208 8.19 2.80 -3.99
CA SER A 208 6.82 3.33 -3.98
C SER A 208 6.40 3.80 -5.38
N LEU A 209 5.11 3.63 -5.66
CA LEU A 209 4.46 4.12 -6.89
C LEU A 209 3.60 5.35 -6.63
N ASP A 210 3.70 5.95 -5.45
CA ASP A 210 2.95 7.17 -5.14
C ASP A 210 3.27 8.28 -6.13
N SER A 211 2.26 9.09 -6.43
CA SER A 211 2.25 10.06 -7.52
C SER A 211 3.29 11.19 -7.39
N THR A 212 3.88 11.36 -6.21
CA THR A 212 4.77 12.47 -5.86
C THR A 212 6.26 12.17 -5.98
N SER A 213 6.67 10.94 -6.24
CA SER A 213 8.09 10.67 -6.47
C SER A 213 8.44 10.99 -7.94
N ASN A 214 9.09 12.12 -8.16
CA ASN A 214 9.83 12.42 -9.36
C ASN A 214 10.74 11.22 -9.69
N TYR A 215 10.99 10.99 -10.98
CA TYR A 215 11.99 10.04 -11.42
C TYR A 215 13.32 10.46 -10.77
N ASP A 216 13.69 9.80 -9.67
CA ASP A 216 15.05 9.93 -9.15
C ASP A 216 15.97 9.33 -10.19
N GLU A 217 16.97 10.09 -10.54
CA GLU A 217 18.00 9.98 -11.57
C GLU A 217 18.65 8.60 -11.70
#